data_7369829cbbfaf74291b1804f2398c484
#
_entry.id   7369829cbbfaf74291b1804f2398c484
#
_cell.length_a   1.000
_cell.length_b   1.000
_cell.length_c   1.000
_cell.angle_alpha   90.00
_cell.angle_beta   90.00
_cell.angle_gamma   90.00
#
_symmetry.space_group_name_H-M   'P 1'
#
loop_
_entity.id
_entity.type
_entity.pdbx_description
1 polymer ?
#
loop_
_entity_poly.entity_id
_entity_poly.type
_entity_poly.pdbx_seq_one_letter_code
_entity_poly.pdbx_strand_id
1 'polypeptide(L)'
;LEFLLRDAPPFDAIPTLAELAAGCAPGTPARPSALRHAGAAARIALIDELVERCRDLAAMDFEFLYDNACGLLSIGYDVGERRRDPSCYDLLASEARLASFLLIAQGQVPQKHWFALGRLLTGHGGALSLISWSGSMFEYLMPCLIMPSYDNTLLDLSCKAAVSRQIEYGRQRVVPWGISESSYNATDMHQVYQYRAFGVPGLGFKRGLGDDLVIAPYASALALTVMPREACRNLQTLADK
;
A
#
# COMPACT_ATOMS: atom_id res chain seq x y z
N LEU A 1 27.73 -6.32 -13.06
CA LEU A 1 27.19 -4.92 -13.08
C LEU A 1 28.21 -3.96 -13.70
N GLU A 2 29.51 -4.01 -13.33
CA GLU A 2 30.56 -3.17 -13.89
C GLU A 2 30.79 -3.38 -15.43
N PHE A 3 30.57 -4.58 -15.92
CA PHE A 3 30.65 -4.87 -17.37
C PHE A 3 29.53 -4.22 -18.18
N LEU A 4 28.36 -4.02 -17.58
CA LEU A 4 27.20 -3.35 -18.21
C LEU A 4 27.29 -1.81 -18.16
N LEU A 5 28.18 -1.26 -17.35
CA LEU A 5 28.31 0.18 -17.13
C LEU A 5 29.50 0.80 -17.89
N ARG A 6 30.41 -0.02 -18.44
CA ARG A 6 31.65 0.45 -19.13
C ARG A 6 31.43 1.31 -20.38
N ASP A 7 30.26 1.15 -21.03
CA ASP A 7 29.88 1.92 -22.22
C ASP A 7 28.58 2.72 -22.04
N ALA A 8 28.17 2.98 -20.77
CA ALA A 8 27.00 3.77 -20.50
C ALA A 8 27.31 5.27 -20.78
N PRO A 9 26.45 5.98 -21.53
CA PRO A 9 26.56 7.42 -21.66
C PRO A 9 26.46 8.11 -20.29
N PRO A 10 26.96 9.34 -20.13
CA PRO A 10 26.85 10.08 -18.88
C PRO A 10 25.39 10.11 -18.41
N PHE A 11 25.18 9.96 -17.11
CA PHE A 11 23.87 9.73 -16.46
C PHE A 11 22.77 10.76 -16.77
N ASP A 12 23.09 11.86 -17.42
CA ASP A 12 22.17 12.94 -17.75
C ASP A 12 21.22 12.63 -18.93
N ALA A 13 21.38 11.48 -19.59
CA ALA A 13 20.58 11.10 -20.77
C ALA A 13 20.39 9.59 -20.90
N ILE A 14 19.74 8.94 -19.92
CA ILE A 14 19.30 7.54 -20.08
C ILE A 14 18.06 7.53 -20.98
N PRO A 15 18.13 7.02 -22.23
CA PRO A 15 16.98 7.02 -23.12
C PRO A 15 15.91 6.04 -22.64
N THR A 16 14.67 6.39 -22.86
CA THR A 16 13.53 5.49 -22.64
C THR A 16 13.54 4.34 -23.65
N LEU A 17 12.83 3.24 -23.37
CA LEU A 17 12.65 2.15 -24.32
C LEU A 17 11.98 2.63 -25.62
N ALA A 18 11.07 3.58 -25.54
CA ALA A 18 10.39 4.15 -26.70
C ALA A 18 11.37 4.95 -27.59
N GLU A 19 12.25 5.77 -27.02
CA GLU A 19 13.29 6.49 -27.73
C GLU A 19 14.31 5.54 -28.37
N LEU A 20 14.69 4.48 -27.67
CA LEU A 20 15.56 3.43 -28.22
C LEU A 20 14.89 2.70 -29.40
N ALA A 21 13.61 2.37 -29.29
CA ALA A 21 12.85 1.72 -30.35
C ALA A 21 12.62 2.64 -31.56
N ALA A 22 12.47 3.94 -31.33
CA ALA A 22 12.30 4.96 -32.38
C ALA A 22 13.64 5.39 -33.04
N GLY A 23 14.78 4.97 -32.46
CA GLY A 23 16.08 5.40 -32.94
C GLY A 23 16.48 6.84 -32.63
N CYS A 24 15.76 7.51 -31.75
CA CYS A 24 15.89 8.90 -31.38
C CYS A 24 16.38 9.08 -29.94
N ALA A 25 17.60 8.65 -29.61
CA ALA A 25 18.17 8.94 -28.31
C ALA A 25 18.86 10.32 -28.30
N PRO A 26 18.47 11.28 -27.44
CA PRO A 26 19.14 12.58 -27.35
C PRO A 26 20.60 12.41 -26.92
N GLY A 27 21.54 12.99 -27.65
CA GLY A 27 22.96 13.07 -27.26
C GLY A 27 23.83 11.87 -27.64
N THR A 28 23.34 10.89 -28.39
CA THR A 28 24.18 9.77 -28.91
C THR A 28 24.71 10.10 -30.26
N PRO A 29 26.05 10.00 -30.48
CA PRO A 29 26.60 10.06 -31.83
C PRO A 29 26.14 8.85 -32.64
N ALA A 30 25.68 9.15 -33.84
CA ALA A 30 25.16 8.32 -34.91
C ALA A 30 25.32 6.78 -34.81
N ARG A 31 24.20 6.12 -34.98
CA ARG A 31 23.89 4.69 -35.11
C ARG A 31 23.76 3.92 -33.80
N PRO A 32 22.55 3.88 -33.24
CA PRO A 32 22.16 2.73 -32.46
C PRO A 32 22.22 1.50 -33.37
N SER A 33 22.89 0.42 -32.94
CA SER A 33 22.91 -0.80 -33.73
C SER A 33 21.48 -1.30 -33.97
N ALA A 34 21.15 -1.78 -35.16
CA ALA A 34 19.84 -2.35 -35.47
C ALA A 34 19.38 -3.39 -34.42
N LEU A 35 20.34 -4.08 -33.77
CA LEU A 35 20.11 -4.99 -32.66
C LEU A 35 19.55 -4.32 -31.39
N ARG A 36 19.97 -3.08 -31.06
CA ARG A 36 19.46 -2.36 -29.89
C ARG A 36 18.01 -1.89 -30.13
N HIS A 37 17.69 -1.44 -31.36
CA HIS A 37 16.34 -1.08 -31.74
C HIS A 37 15.39 -2.28 -31.72
N ALA A 38 15.81 -3.40 -32.31
CA ALA A 38 15.03 -4.62 -32.31
C ALA A 38 14.81 -5.15 -30.91
N GLY A 39 15.81 -5.07 -30.02
CA GLY A 39 15.69 -5.47 -28.62
C GLY A 39 14.74 -4.58 -27.81
N ALA A 40 14.77 -3.25 -28.05
CA ALA A 40 13.87 -2.33 -27.39
C ALA A 40 12.41 -2.52 -27.87
N ALA A 41 12.20 -2.66 -29.17
CA ALA A 41 10.87 -2.92 -29.75
C ALA A 41 10.29 -4.25 -29.27
N ALA A 42 11.10 -5.32 -29.24
CA ALA A 42 10.67 -6.62 -28.73
C ALA A 42 10.29 -6.56 -27.23
N ARG A 43 11.01 -5.76 -26.42
CA ARG A 43 10.70 -5.58 -25.03
C ARG A 43 9.41 -4.78 -24.83
N ILE A 44 9.15 -3.75 -25.62
CA ILE A 44 7.87 -3.01 -25.61
C ILE A 44 6.75 -3.97 -25.95
N ALA A 45 6.84 -4.74 -27.02
CA ALA A 45 5.81 -5.70 -27.39
C ALA A 45 5.52 -6.74 -26.28
N LEU A 46 6.55 -7.21 -25.58
CA LEU A 46 6.37 -8.10 -24.43
C LEU A 46 5.68 -7.38 -23.26
N ILE A 47 6.03 -6.12 -22.99
CA ILE A 47 5.36 -5.33 -21.94
C ILE A 47 3.89 -5.13 -22.30
N ASP A 48 3.57 -4.80 -23.55
CA ASP A 48 2.20 -4.64 -24.00
C ASP A 48 1.39 -5.94 -23.86
N GLU A 49 1.96 -7.08 -24.23
CA GLU A 49 1.36 -8.39 -24.01
C GLU A 49 1.07 -8.65 -22.52
N LEU A 50 2.05 -8.36 -21.64
CA LEU A 50 1.89 -8.52 -20.20
C LEU A 50 0.82 -7.58 -19.63
N VAL A 51 0.73 -6.35 -20.14
CA VAL A 51 -0.32 -5.39 -19.76
C VAL A 51 -1.70 -5.94 -20.11
N GLU A 52 -1.89 -6.48 -21.31
CA GLU A 52 -3.18 -7.08 -21.69
C GLU A 52 -3.52 -8.29 -20.81
N ARG A 53 -2.57 -9.18 -20.53
CA ARG A 53 -2.78 -10.30 -19.60
C ARG A 53 -3.15 -9.82 -18.18
N CYS A 54 -2.50 -8.76 -17.70
CA CYS A 54 -2.86 -8.16 -16.41
C CYS A 54 -4.27 -7.58 -16.43
N ARG A 55 -4.70 -6.95 -17.53
CA ARG A 55 -6.07 -6.44 -17.69
C ARG A 55 -7.09 -7.57 -17.68
N ASP A 56 -6.82 -8.66 -18.40
CA ASP A 56 -7.70 -9.84 -18.43
C ASP A 56 -7.86 -10.45 -17.04
N LEU A 57 -6.76 -10.59 -16.29
CA LEU A 57 -6.78 -11.11 -14.92
C LEU A 57 -7.47 -10.15 -13.93
N ALA A 58 -7.40 -8.85 -14.18
CA ALA A 58 -8.05 -7.84 -13.35
C ALA A 58 -9.55 -7.66 -13.67
N ALA A 59 -10.02 -8.22 -14.78
CA ALA A 59 -11.43 -8.19 -15.18
C ALA A 59 -12.27 -9.18 -14.38
N MET A 60 -12.31 -8.99 -13.06
CA MET A 60 -13.10 -9.79 -12.12
C MET A 60 -14.45 -9.10 -11.87
N ASP A 61 -15.50 -9.90 -11.66
CA ASP A 61 -16.81 -9.42 -11.23
C ASP A 61 -16.83 -9.35 -9.70
N PHE A 62 -17.05 -8.16 -9.16
CA PHE A 62 -17.16 -7.92 -7.72
C PHE A 62 -18.57 -7.48 -7.29
N GLU A 63 -19.52 -7.36 -8.21
CA GLU A 63 -20.87 -6.88 -7.89
C GLU A 63 -21.56 -7.76 -6.83
N PHE A 64 -21.27 -9.07 -6.82
CA PHE A 64 -21.83 -9.99 -5.83
C PHE A 64 -21.40 -9.70 -4.39
N LEU A 65 -20.29 -8.98 -4.17
CA LEU A 65 -19.87 -8.55 -2.84
C LEU A 65 -20.51 -7.23 -2.39
N TYR A 66 -21.09 -6.46 -3.31
CA TYR A 66 -21.69 -5.17 -2.98
C TYR A 66 -23.08 -5.34 -2.39
N ASP A 67 -23.28 -4.82 -1.18
CA ASP A 67 -24.59 -4.77 -0.55
C ASP A 67 -25.29 -3.44 -0.84
N ASN A 68 -26.30 -3.49 -1.69
CA ASN A 68 -27.08 -2.30 -2.07
C ASN A 68 -27.87 -1.70 -0.91
N ALA A 69 -28.19 -2.46 0.13
CA ALA A 69 -28.99 -1.97 1.26
C ALA A 69 -28.18 -1.04 2.17
N CYS A 70 -26.92 -1.39 2.47
CA CYS A 70 -26.03 -0.55 3.27
C CYS A 70 -25.06 0.28 2.41
N GLY A 71 -24.91 -0.04 1.12
CA GLY A 71 -23.98 0.65 0.22
C GLY A 71 -22.51 0.30 0.45
N LEU A 72 -22.21 -0.87 1.02
CA LEU A 72 -20.88 -1.31 1.40
C LEU A 72 -20.49 -2.64 0.74
N LEU A 73 -19.19 -2.93 0.74
CA LEU A 73 -18.65 -4.22 0.30
C LEU A 73 -18.59 -5.19 1.49
N SER A 74 -19.12 -6.40 1.28
CA SER A 74 -18.96 -7.52 2.22
C SER A 74 -17.48 -7.90 2.34
N ILE A 75 -17.04 -8.35 3.52
CA ILE A 75 -15.67 -8.80 3.76
C ILE A 75 -15.32 -10.11 3.06
N GLY A 76 -16.32 -10.87 2.61
CA GLY A 76 -16.10 -12.14 1.93
C GLY A 76 -17.38 -12.79 1.41
N TYR A 77 -17.18 -13.93 0.78
CA TYR A 77 -18.24 -14.78 0.24
C TYR A 77 -17.93 -16.23 0.56
N ASP A 78 -18.85 -16.88 1.22
CA ASP A 78 -18.80 -18.32 1.48
C ASP A 78 -19.29 -19.06 0.22
N VAL A 79 -18.36 -19.72 -0.46
CA VAL A 79 -18.65 -20.46 -1.70
C VAL A 79 -19.50 -21.71 -1.42
N GLY A 80 -19.27 -22.38 -0.28
CA GLY A 80 -20.01 -23.58 0.10
C GLY A 80 -21.48 -23.26 0.39
N GLU A 81 -21.71 -22.26 1.22
CA GLU A 81 -23.04 -21.79 1.61
C GLU A 81 -23.67 -20.84 0.57
N ARG A 82 -22.92 -20.45 -0.46
CA ARG A 82 -23.34 -19.51 -1.51
C ARG A 82 -23.94 -18.21 -0.96
N ARG A 83 -23.31 -17.65 0.07
CA ARG A 83 -23.78 -16.42 0.71
C ARG A 83 -22.64 -15.47 1.01
N ARG A 84 -22.96 -14.19 1.01
CA ARG A 84 -22.06 -13.14 1.48
C ARG A 84 -21.89 -13.23 3.00
N ASP A 85 -20.71 -12.85 3.47
CA ASP A 85 -20.50 -12.55 4.89
C ASP A 85 -21.39 -11.36 5.29
N PRO A 86 -22.06 -11.39 6.44
CA PRO A 86 -22.88 -10.28 6.89
C PRO A 86 -22.07 -9.04 7.31
N SER A 87 -20.78 -9.19 7.55
CA SER A 87 -19.88 -8.09 7.90
C SER A 87 -19.41 -7.37 6.64
N CYS A 88 -19.17 -6.07 6.77
CA CYS A 88 -18.73 -5.22 5.67
C CYS A 88 -17.44 -4.47 6.01
N TYR A 89 -16.67 -4.13 4.98
CA TYR A 89 -15.63 -3.12 5.08
C TYR A 89 -16.29 -1.75 5.16
N ASP A 90 -16.37 -1.19 6.35
CA ASP A 90 -17.19 -0.03 6.66
C ASP A 90 -16.38 1.22 7.05
N LEU A 91 -15.05 1.15 7.17
CA LEU A 91 -14.20 2.28 7.55
C LEU A 91 -13.36 2.78 6.37
N LEU A 92 -13.28 4.11 6.26
CA LEU A 92 -12.40 4.75 5.27
C LEU A 92 -10.92 4.59 5.62
N ALA A 93 -10.56 4.56 6.91
CA ALA A 93 -9.21 4.22 7.36
C ALA A 93 -9.03 2.70 7.39
N SER A 94 -8.95 2.10 6.22
CA SER A 94 -8.74 0.68 6.01
C SER A 94 -7.95 0.48 4.71
N GLU A 95 -7.19 -0.60 4.61
CA GLU A 95 -6.57 -1.04 3.36
C GLU A 95 -7.62 -1.37 2.29
N ALA A 96 -8.81 -1.80 2.72
CA ALA A 96 -9.94 -2.09 1.84
C ALA A 96 -10.44 -0.87 1.04
N ARG A 97 -10.07 0.38 1.44
CA ARG A 97 -10.38 1.56 0.63
C ARG A 97 -9.74 1.51 -0.76
N LEU A 98 -8.64 0.76 -0.93
CA LEU A 98 -8.04 0.55 -2.24
C LEU A 98 -8.99 -0.23 -3.16
N ALA A 99 -9.59 -1.33 -2.67
CA ALA A 99 -10.60 -2.07 -3.41
C ALA A 99 -11.80 -1.19 -3.75
N SER A 100 -12.31 -0.42 -2.77
CA SER A 100 -13.39 0.56 -3.00
C SER A 100 -13.05 1.56 -4.11
N PHE A 101 -11.85 2.10 -4.10
CA PHE A 101 -11.37 3.04 -5.11
C PHE A 101 -11.33 2.40 -6.51
N LEU A 102 -10.74 1.20 -6.62
CA LEU A 102 -10.62 0.48 -7.89
C LEU A 102 -11.97 0.10 -8.47
N LEU A 103 -12.89 -0.42 -7.65
CA LEU A 103 -14.22 -0.83 -8.10
C LEU A 103 -15.08 0.35 -8.55
N ILE A 104 -14.95 1.50 -7.91
CA ILE A 104 -15.59 2.75 -8.36
C ILE A 104 -14.99 3.20 -9.70
N ALA A 105 -13.65 3.17 -9.82
CA ALA A 105 -12.96 3.56 -11.06
C ALA A 105 -13.30 2.64 -12.24
N GLN A 106 -13.57 1.36 -11.98
CA GLN A 106 -14.02 0.39 -12.98
C GLN A 106 -15.54 0.44 -13.28
N GLY A 107 -16.29 1.25 -12.53
CA GLY A 107 -17.74 1.36 -12.68
C GLY A 107 -18.55 0.20 -12.12
N GLN A 108 -17.92 -0.73 -11.40
CA GLN A 108 -18.59 -1.90 -10.79
C GLN A 108 -19.38 -1.53 -9.53
N VAL A 109 -18.95 -0.48 -8.83
CA VAL A 109 -19.59 0.00 -7.60
C VAL A 109 -19.87 1.50 -7.75
N PRO A 110 -21.05 2.00 -7.34
CA PRO A 110 -21.38 3.39 -7.50
C PRO A 110 -20.55 4.30 -6.59
N GLN A 111 -20.23 5.51 -7.03
CA GLN A 111 -19.44 6.49 -6.27
C GLN A 111 -19.99 6.76 -4.86
N LYS A 112 -21.31 6.64 -4.63
CA LYS A 112 -21.93 6.79 -3.31
C LYS A 112 -21.35 5.83 -2.27
N HIS A 113 -20.81 4.67 -2.68
CA HIS A 113 -20.11 3.73 -1.79
C HIS A 113 -18.96 4.42 -1.02
N TRP A 114 -18.17 5.26 -1.68
CA TRP A 114 -17.07 5.99 -1.01
C TRP A 114 -17.56 6.84 0.15
N PHE A 115 -18.75 7.41 0.04
CA PHE A 115 -19.35 8.24 1.07
C PHE A 115 -20.09 7.45 2.16
N ALA A 116 -20.38 6.18 1.91
CA ALA A 116 -20.92 5.26 2.93
C ALA A 116 -19.84 4.77 3.90
N LEU A 117 -18.56 4.80 3.50
CA LEU A 117 -17.45 4.44 4.40
C LEU A 117 -17.39 5.39 5.59
N GLY A 118 -17.31 4.83 6.80
CA GLY A 118 -17.26 5.55 8.08
C GLY A 118 -16.04 6.45 8.20
N ARG A 119 -16.25 7.65 8.76
CA ARG A 119 -15.22 8.69 8.95
C ARG A 119 -15.15 9.13 10.40
N LEU A 120 -15.19 8.16 11.32
CA LEU A 120 -15.04 8.45 12.74
C LEU A 120 -13.63 8.97 13.01
N LEU A 121 -13.54 9.99 13.85
CA LEU A 121 -12.29 10.66 14.19
C LEU A 121 -11.87 10.31 15.61
N THR A 122 -10.58 10.17 15.80
CA THR A 122 -9.91 10.10 17.09
C THR A 122 -8.89 11.24 17.21
N GLY A 123 -8.62 11.69 18.44
CA GLY A 123 -7.65 12.75 18.69
C GLY A 123 -6.47 12.24 19.50
N HIS A 124 -5.26 12.58 19.06
CA HIS A 124 -4.04 12.29 19.81
C HIS A 124 -3.03 13.43 19.65
N GLY A 125 -2.47 13.90 20.76
CA GLY A 125 -1.45 14.97 20.72
C GLY A 125 -1.88 16.26 20.00
N GLY A 126 -3.20 16.56 19.96
CA GLY A 126 -3.75 17.71 19.25
C GLY A 126 -4.00 17.49 17.74
N ALA A 127 -3.61 16.36 17.19
CA ALA A 127 -3.93 15.98 15.82
C ALA A 127 -5.17 15.07 15.76
N LEU A 128 -6.01 15.28 14.74
CA LEU A 128 -7.15 14.41 14.45
C LEU A 128 -6.77 13.39 13.39
N SER A 129 -7.20 12.16 13.56
CA SER A 129 -7.04 11.06 12.62
C SER A 129 -8.35 10.30 12.45
N LEU A 130 -8.58 9.76 11.27
CA LEU A 130 -9.58 8.72 11.11
C LEU A 130 -9.19 7.53 11.98
N ILE A 131 -10.17 6.90 12.61
CA ILE A 131 -9.96 5.66 13.36
C ILE A 131 -10.08 4.46 12.41
N SER A 132 -9.19 3.48 12.56
CA SER A 132 -9.21 2.21 11.83
C SER A 132 -9.72 1.06 12.71
N TRP A 133 -9.76 -0.16 12.17
CA TRP A 133 -10.16 -1.33 12.96
C TRP A 133 -9.06 -1.75 13.93
N SER A 134 -7.84 -1.98 13.46
CA SER A 134 -6.74 -2.47 14.28
C SER A 134 -5.74 -1.40 14.69
N GLY A 135 -5.73 -0.22 14.08
CA GLY A 135 -4.73 0.82 14.35
C GLY A 135 -3.35 0.45 13.80
N SER A 136 -3.29 -0.44 12.81
CA SER A 136 -2.06 -0.87 12.17
C SER A 136 -1.56 0.16 11.17
N MET A 137 -0.25 0.22 10.93
CA MET A 137 0.30 1.08 9.89
C MET A 137 -0.19 0.69 8.50
N PHE A 138 -0.43 -0.60 8.27
CA PHE A 138 -0.91 -1.14 7.01
C PHE A 138 -2.24 -0.53 6.59
N GLU A 139 -3.23 -0.48 7.49
CA GLU A 139 -4.55 0.10 7.23
C GLU A 139 -4.48 1.55 6.73
N TYR A 140 -3.53 2.33 7.27
CA TYR A 140 -3.37 3.73 6.89
C TYR A 140 -2.58 3.92 5.61
N LEU A 141 -1.47 3.19 5.41
CA LEU A 141 -0.44 3.55 4.44
C LEU A 141 -0.34 2.64 3.22
N MET A 142 -0.76 1.37 3.30
CA MET A 142 -0.69 0.48 2.13
C MET A 142 -1.40 1.06 0.90
N PRO A 143 -2.60 1.63 1.01
CA PRO A 143 -3.25 2.23 -0.14
C PRO A 143 -2.46 3.39 -0.78
N CYS A 144 -1.64 4.11 -0.01
CA CYS A 144 -0.83 5.21 -0.52
C CYS A 144 0.28 4.77 -1.50
N LEU A 145 0.57 3.47 -1.59
CA LEU A 145 1.50 2.93 -2.59
C LEU A 145 0.91 2.96 -4.01
N ILE A 146 -0.42 2.97 -4.14
CA ILE A 146 -1.12 2.82 -5.41
C ILE A 146 -2.09 3.99 -5.64
N MET A 147 -2.80 4.42 -4.60
CA MET A 147 -3.73 5.54 -4.69
C MET A 147 -3.00 6.89 -4.68
N PRO A 148 -3.45 7.86 -5.47
CA PRO A 148 -2.92 9.22 -5.38
C PRO A 148 -3.21 9.82 -4.00
N SER A 149 -2.24 10.55 -3.46
CA SER A 149 -2.37 11.35 -2.24
C SER A 149 -2.51 12.83 -2.61
N TYR A 150 -3.40 13.53 -1.90
CA TYR A 150 -3.63 14.96 -2.08
C TYR A 150 -3.39 15.67 -0.75
N ASP A 151 -2.50 16.67 -0.78
CA ASP A 151 -2.12 17.43 0.42
C ASP A 151 -3.32 18.06 1.13
N ASN A 152 -3.27 18.09 2.45
CA ASN A 152 -4.28 18.69 3.34
C ASN A 152 -5.69 18.08 3.22
N THR A 153 -5.83 16.89 2.63
CA THR A 153 -7.07 16.13 2.68
C THR A 153 -7.18 15.36 4.00
N LEU A 154 -8.40 14.92 4.32
CA LEU A 154 -8.66 14.10 5.50
C LEU A 154 -7.78 12.83 5.55
N LEU A 155 -7.57 12.18 4.41
CA LEU A 155 -6.71 10.99 4.33
C LEU A 155 -5.23 11.33 4.53
N ASP A 156 -4.72 12.39 3.91
CA ASP A 156 -3.34 12.84 4.09
C ASP A 156 -3.06 13.20 5.54
N LEU A 157 -3.92 14.01 6.15
CA LEU A 157 -3.80 14.39 7.56
C LEU A 157 -3.88 13.18 8.49
N SER A 158 -4.76 12.22 8.19
CA SER A 158 -4.88 10.98 8.97
C SER A 158 -3.64 10.10 8.85
N CYS A 159 -3.05 9.96 7.66
CA CYS A 159 -1.81 9.23 7.47
C CYS A 159 -0.64 9.87 8.25
N LYS A 160 -0.50 11.19 8.18
CA LYS A 160 0.50 11.95 8.95
C LYS A 160 0.30 11.81 10.46
N ALA A 161 -0.94 11.91 10.93
CA ALA A 161 -1.28 11.74 12.35
C ALA A 161 -1.02 10.31 12.84
N ALA A 162 -1.34 9.29 12.02
CA ALA A 162 -1.07 7.89 12.34
C ALA A 162 0.44 7.62 12.49
N VAL A 163 1.28 8.11 11.57
CA VAL A 163 2.74 7.98 11.68
C VAL A 163 3.25 8.71 12.92
N SER A 164 2.79 9.93 13.18
CA SER A 164 3.17 10.71 14.37
C SER A 164 2.82 9.96 15.66
N ARG A 165 1.63 9.36 15.72
CA ARG A 165 1.19 8.55 16.86
C ARG A 165 2.04 7.28 17.04
N GLN A 166 2.42 6.62 15.97
CA GLN A 166 3.33 5.47 15.99
C GLN A 166 4.70 5.85 16.57
N ILE A 167 5.25 6.99 16.15
CA ILE A 167 6.52 7.52 16.66
C ILE A 167 6.42 7.81 18.16
N GLU A 168 5.35 8.49 18.56
CA GLU A 168 5.10 8.81 19.98
C GLU A 168 4.98 7.55 20.83
N TYR A 169 4.20 6.57 20.36
CA TYR A 169 4.02 5.31 21.07
C TYR A 169 5.32 4.52 21.20
N GLY A 170 6.12 4.46 20.14
CA GLY A 170 7.45 3.84 20.19
C GLY A 170 8.36 4.50 21.23
N ARG A 171 8.35 5.84 21.34
CA ARG A 171 9.07 6.58 22.37
C ARG A 171 8.58 6.25 23.78
N GLN A 172 7.27 6.21 23.98
CA GLN A 172 6.65 5.85 25.26
C GLN A 172 7.04 4.43 25.71
N ARG A 173 7.20 3.51 24.77
CA ARG A 173 7.55 2.10 25.02
C ARG A 173 9.07 1.84 24.96
N VAL A 174 9.87 2.85 24.66
CA VAL A 174 11.35 2.78 24.53
C VAL A 174 11.78 1.74 23.49
N VAL A 175 11.09 1.70 22.35
CA VAL A 175 11.37 0.79 21.23
C VAL A 175 11.33 1.56 19.90
N PRO A 176 11.93 1.04 18.82
CA PRO A 176 11.66 1.52 17.48
C PRO A 176 10.15 1.47 17.20
N TRP A 177 9.66 2.39 16.43
CA TRP A 177 8.25 2.40 16.04
C TRP A 177 8.01 1.56 14.79
N GLY A 178 6.75 1.31 14.46
CA GLY A 178 6.35 0.55 13.28
C GLY A 178 5.54 -0.69 13.66
N ILE A 179 4.42 -0.44 14.38
CA ILE A 179 3.49 -1.51 14.76
C ILE A 179 2.48 -1.68 13.63
N SER A 180 2.38 -2.92 13.14
CA SER A 180 1.48 -3.26 12.04
C SER A 180 1.21 -4.76 12.05
N GLU A 181 0.37 -5.21 11.11
CA GLU A 181 0.10 -6.62 10.91
C GLU A 181 1.39 -7.39 10.63
N SER A 182 1.60 -8.49 11.31
CA SER A 182 2.83 -9.25 11.20
C SER A 182 2.68 -10.67 11.71
N SER A 183 3.50 -11.56 11.16
CA SER A 183 3.87 -12.77 11.87
C SER A 183 4.76 -12.41 13.05
N TYR A 184 4.71 -13.19 14.10
CA TYR A 184 5.49 -12.95 15.32
C TYR A 184 6.02 -14.25 15.89
N ASN A 185 6.87 -14.18 16.93
CA ASN A 185 7.56 -15.33 17.49
C ASN A 185 6.63 -16.21 18.37
N ALA A 186 5.58 -16.73 17.74
CA ALA A 186 4.74 -17.79 18.28
C ALA A 186 4.37 -18.73 17.14
N THR A 187 4.39 -20.03 17.40
CA THR A 187 4.04 -21.05 16.41
C THR A 187 2.88 -21.90 16.90
N ASP A 188 2.11 -22.45 15.97
CA ASP A 188 1.11 -23.47 16.26
C ASP A 188 1.75 -24.86 16.36
N MET A 189 0.92 -25.90 16.55
CA MET A 189 1.37 -27.29 16.63
C MET A 189 2.02 -27.82 15.32
N HIS A 190 1.84 -27.11 14.19
CA HIS A 190 2.46 -27.41 12.89
C HIS A 190 3.72 -26.59 12.63
N GLN A 191 4.20 -25.84 13.64
CA GLN A 191 5.36 -24.93 13.57
C GLN A 191 5.18 -23.78 12.56
N VAL A 192 3.95 -23.42 12.26
CA VAL A 192 3.62 -22.25 11.43
C VAL A 192 3.56 -21.03 12.34
N TYR A 193 4.28 -19.98 11.98
CA TYR A 193 4.23 -18.70 12.69
C TYR A 193 2.83 -18.13 12.71
N GLN A 194 2.42 -17.69 13.89
CA GLN A 194 1.15 -17.01 14.05
C GLN A 194 1.21 -15.60 13.45
N TYR A 195 0.09 -15.16 12.91
CA TYR A 195 -0.09 -13.84 12.32
C TYR A 195 -1.17 -13.08 13.10
N ARG A 196 -0.96 -11.79 13.31
CA ARG A 196 -1.95 -10.93 13.97
C ARG A 196 -1.88 -9.49 13.45
N ALA A 197 -3.03 -8.83 13.42
CA ALA A 197 -3.13 -7.39 13.22
C ALA A 197 -2.79 -6.68 14.54
N PHE A 198 -1.51 -6.29 14.68
CA PHE A 198 -1.04 -5.42 15.75
C PHE A 198 -1.26 -3.96 15.37
N GLY A 199 -1.53 -3.12 16.38
CA GLY A 199 -1.75 -1.70 16.15
C GLY A 199 -1.47 -0.86 17.39
N VAL A 200 -1.60 0.44 17.24
CA VAL A 200 -1.30 1.41 18.29
C VAL A 200 -2.59 1.86 18.98
N PRO A 201 -2.62 1.85 20.32
CA PRO A 201 -3.74 2.40 21.09
C PRO A 201 -4.05 3.84 20.68
N GLY A 202 -5.35 4.08 20.48
CA GLY A 202 -5.87 5.38 20.03
C GLY A 202 -5.99 5.55 18.52
N LEU A 203 -5.50 4.58 17.72
CA LEU A 203 -5.69 4.58 16.26
C LEU A 203 -6.73 3.54 15.80
N GLY A 204 -7.06 2.54 16.60
CA GLY A 204 -7.97 1.48 16.24
C GLY A 204 -9.05 1.20 17.27
N PHE A 205 -10.15 0.60 16.81
CA PHE A 205 -11.26 0.14 17.67
C PHE A 205 -10.94 -1.12 18.46
N LYS A 206 -10.02 -1.94 17.94
CA LYS A 206 -9.64 -3.21 18.55
C LYS A 206 -9.21 -3.01 20.01
N ARG A 207 -9.73 -3.83 20.90
CA ARG A 207 -9.33 -3.84 22.32
C ARG A 207 -8.00 -4.57 22.48
N GLY A 208 -7.26 -4.24 23.56
CA GLY A 208 -5.99 -4.91 23.87
C GLY A 208 -4.82 -4.54 22.97
N LEU A 209 -4.90 -3.41 22.22
CA LEU A 209 -3.79 -2.97 21.35
C LEU A 209 -2.49 -2.66 22.12
N GLY A 210 -2.58 -2.41 23.44
CA GLY A 210 -1.42 -2.16 24.30
C GLY A 210 -0.80 -3.40 24.93
N ASP A 211 -1.43 -4.57 24.78
CA ASP A 211 -1.04 -5.81 25.48
C ASP A 211 0.15 -6.48 24.78
N ASP A 212 0.22 -6.37 23.46
CA ASP A 212 1.30 -6.91 22.64
C ASP A 212 2.16 -5.80 22.04
N LEU A 213 3.46 -6.04 21.91
CA LEU A 213 4.40 -5.12 21.30
C LEU A 213 5.25 -5.86 20.26
N VAL A 214 4.80 -5.79 19.01
CA VAL A 214 5.49 -6.38 17.87
C VAL A 214 5.83 -5.31 16.86
N ILE A 215 7.11 -5.17 16.53
CA ILE A 215 7.60 -4.21 15.54
C ILE A 215 7.72 -4.91 14.19
N ALA A 216 7.07 -4.35 13.18
CA ALA A 216 7.11 -4.80 11.80
C ALA A 216 7.94 -3.81 10.96
N PRO A 217 9.19 -4.13 10.57
CA PRO A 217 10.07 -3.18 9.87
C PRO A 217 9.49 -2.59 8.60
N TYR A 218 8.65 -3.35 7.87
CA TYR A 218 7.99 -2.87 6.66
C TYR A 218 7.07 -1.66 6.91
N ALA A 219 6.54 -1.52 8.13
CA ALA A 219 5.70 -0.37 8.50
C ALA A 219 6.47 0.96 8.40
N SER A 220 7.77 0.93 8.75
CA SER A 220 8.66 2.08 8.56
C SER A 220 8.92 2.34 7.08
N ALA A 221 9.02 1.30 6.25
CA ALA A 221 9.16 1.45 4.80
C ALA A 221 7.90 2.08 4.17
N LEU A 222 6.70 1.67 4.59
CA LEU A 222 5.45 2.33 4.18
C LEU A 222 5.44 3.82 4.54
N ALA A 223 5.94 4.17 5.73
CA ALA A 223 5.99 5.56 6.20
C ALA A 223 6.94 6.46 5.40
N LEU A 224 7.82 5.93 4.53
CA LEU A 224 8.61 6.71 3.59
C LEU A 224 7.74 7.58 2.67
N THR A 225 6.52 7.14 2.36
CA THR A 225 5.57 7.88 1.52
C THR A 225 5.01 9.13 2.20
N VAL A 226 5.08 9.23 3.53
CA VAL A 226 4.44 10.27 4.34
C VAL A 226 5.44 11.10 5.13
N MET A 227 6.38 10.45 5.82
CA MET A 227 7.40 11.08 6.69
C MET A 227 8.78 10.45 6.44
N PRO A 228 9.41 10.71 5.28
CA PRO A 228 10.60 9.99 4.83
C PRO A 228 11.81 10.14 5.78
N ARG A 229 12.00 11.30 6.39
CA ARG A 229 13.14 11.54 7.31
C ARG A 229 13.04 10.70 8.57
N GLU A 230 11.87 10.66 9.18
CA GLU A 230 11.57 9.89 10.39
C GLU A 230 11.64 8.37 10.09
N ALA A 231 11.10 7.97 8.95
CA ALA A 231 11.14 6.59 8.48
C ALA A 231 12.57 6.10 8.26
N CYS A 232 13.41 6.86 7.55
CA CYS A 232 14.82 6.52 7.37
C CYS A 232 15.58 6.38 8.69
N ARG A 233 15.38 7.30 9.64
CA ARG A 233 16.02 7.22 10.98
C ARG A 233 15.61 5.97 11.72
N ASN A 234 14.32 5.59 11.65
CA ASN A 234 13.83 4.40 12.32
C ASN A 234 14.33 3.11 11.66
N LEU A 235 14.37 3.07 10.32
CA LEU A 235 14.96 1.94 9.58
C LEU A 235 16.43 1.74 9.94
N GLN A 236 17.21 2.82 10.07
CA GLN A 236 18.59 2.74 10.55
C GLN A 236 18.65 2.18 11.98
N THR A 237 17.80 2.68 12.89
CA THR A 237 17.73 2.16 14.27
C THR A 237 17.37 0.68 14.32
N LEU A 238 16.53 0.20 13.39
CA LEU A 238 16.17 -1.22 13.29
C LEU A 238 17.33 -2.07 12.74
N ALA A 239 18.11 -1.50 11.81
CA ALA A 239 19.27 -2.19 11.23
C ALA A 239 20.45 -2.33 12.22
N ASP A 240 20.53 -1.42 13.19
CA ASP A 240 21.59 -1.40 14.22
C ASP A 240 21.30 -2.35 15.41
N LYS A 241 20.12 -3.02 15.43
CA LYS A 241 19.68 -3.95 16.48
C LYS A 241 19.74 -5.41 16.06
#